data_5ace0298a6f7ed9301c591c8220b77a7
#
_entry.id   5ace0298a6f7ed9301c591c8220b77a7
#
_cell.length_a   1.000
_cell.length_b   1.000
_cell.length_c   1.000
_cell.angle_alpha   90.00
_cell.angle_beta   90.00
_cell.angle_gamma   90.00
#
_symmetry.space_group_name_H-M   'P 1'
#
loop_
_entity.id
_entity.type
_entity.pdbx_description
1 polymer ?
#
loop_
_entity_poly.entity_id
_entity_poly.type
_entity_poly.pdbx_seq_one_letter_code
_entity_poly.pdbx_strand_id
1 'polypeptide(L)'
;MKRNNLILTAFLACLSLNVSAQKSEEPKVKAIVQVFSNFHSGFGHDNDNRGFELDRSYLGYQYDLGKGLQIKGVMDVGQSDDVNDYHRIAYIKNAQITWKTGNFTLNGGMISTIQFNMQEKFWGYRYVMKMSQDVYKFGSSADLGLSASYKFNDWLYADAIIVNGEGYKKVQKSDGLMYGLGATLTPADALTFRVYYGLNETTEPNKKDVQNLATFIGLKLDRFSLGAEYNKMWNYKNVSGDDYDGFSIYTNFKLDKKADLYLRYDDCSLGERSDFIAGVQWKLGKYVKISPNFRWSHKDVSGGHSDSYMGYISCYFGI
;
A
#
# COMPACT_ATOMS: atom_id res chain seq x y z
N MET A 1 -34.95 12.39 -7.11
CA MET A 1 -34.13 13.48 -7.72
C MET A 1 -33.79 14.68 -6.82
N LYS A 2 -34.05 14.69 -5.49
CA LYS A 2 -33.74 15.87 -4.64
C LYS A 2 -32.60 15.70 -3.63
N ARG A 3 -31.97 14.52 -3.54
CA ARG A 3 -30.88 14.26 -2.56
C ARG A 3 -29.47 14.51 -3.10
N ASN A 4 -29.26 14.47 -4.42
CA ASN A 4 -27.92 14.59 -5.02
C ASN A 4 -27.44 16.05 -5.15
N ASN A 5 -28.35 17.04 -5.10
CA ASN A 5 -27.96 18.45 -5.23
C ASN A 5 -27.37 19.05 -3.96
N LEU A 6 -27.58 18.44 -2.78
CA LEU A 6 -27.08 18.97 -1.52
C LEU A 6 -25.56 18.73 -1.35
N ILE A 7 -25.07 17.62 -1.83
CA ILE A 7 -23.63 17.26 -1.72
C ILE A 7 -22.79 18.13 -2.67
N LEU A 8 -23.29 18.39 -3.87
CA LEU A 8 -22.61 19.24 -4.86
C LEU A 8 -22.56 20.70 -4.40
N THR A 9 -23.59 21.19 -3.72
CA THR A 9 -23.66 22.58 -3.22
C THR A 9 -22.73 22.80 -2.02
N ALA A 10 -22.57 21.80 -1.14
CA ALA A 10 -21.62 21.86 -0.03
C ALA A 10 -20.17 21.88 -0.52
N PHE A 11 -19.86 21.18 -1.62
CA PHE A 11 -18.52 21.13 -2.21
C PHE A 11 -18.11 22.47 -2.87
N LEU A 12 -19.05 23.15 -3.52
CA LEU A 12 -18.80 24.47 -4.15
C LEU A 12 -18.68 25.62 -3.13
N ALA A 13 -19.33 25.51 -1.97
CA ALA A 13 -19.25 26.53 -0.93
C ALA A 13 -17.89 26.55 -0.19
N CYS A 14 -17.12 25.46 -0.20
CA CYS A 14 -15.79 25.41 0.39
C CYS A 14 -14.69 26.03 -0.52
N LEU A 15 -14.97 26.29 -1.80
CA LEU A 15 -14.01 26.83 -2.76
C LEU A 15 -13.90 28.36 -2.79
N SER A 16 -14.72 29.09 -2.03
CA SER A 16 -14.69 30.57 -1.99
C SER A 16 -13.81 31.16 -0.90
N LEU A 17 -12.77 30.44 -0.44
CA LEU A 17 -11.83 30.98 0.51
C LEU A 17 -10.81 31.89 -0.21
N ASN A 18 -10.85 33.17 0.15
CA ASN A 18 -10.01 34.26 -0.34
C ASN A 18 -8.52 33.86 -0.43
N VAL A 19 -8.02 33.74 -1.63
CA VAL A 19 -6.57 33.64 -1.90
C VAL A 19 -5.99 35.06 -1.82
N SER A 20 -5.57 35.47 -0.63
CA SER A 20 -4.73 36.67 -0.48
C SER A 20 -3.34 36.36 -1.04
N ALA A 21 -2.90 37.14 -2.00
CA ALA A 21 -1.56 37.06 -2.58
C ALA A 21 -0.49 37.42 -1.52
N GLN A 22 0.11 36.39 -0.93
CA GLN A 22 1.28 36.54 -0.06
C GLN A 22 2.51 36.08 -0.82
N LYS A 23 3.68 36.72 -0.59
CA LYS A 23 4.97 36.44 -1.24
C LYS A 23 5.13 34.95 -1.52
N SER A 24 5.20 34.56 -2.79
CA SER A 24 5.38 33.18 -3.23
C SER A 24 6.76 32.69 -2.82
N GLU A 25 6.83 31.74 -1.89
CA GLU A 25 8.03 30.90 -1.78
C GLU A 25 8.21 30.18 -3.12
N GLU A 26 9.45 30.09 -3.60
CA GLU A 26 9.73 29.34 -4.84
C GLU A 26 9.27 27.88 -4.67
N PRO A 27 8.55 27.34 -5.66
CA PRO A 27 8.04 25.98 -5.58
C PRO A 27 9.19 24.98 -5.44
N LYS A 28 9.08 24.09 -4.46
CA LYS A 28 10.09 23.03 -4.24
C LYS A 28 9.71 21.79 -5.01
N VAL A 29 10.57 21.37 -5.94
CA VAL A 29 10.41 20.14 -6.71
C VAL A 29 11.24 19.04 -6.09
N LYS A 30 10.64 17.87 -5.90
CA LYS A 30 11.32 16.64 -5.51
C LYS A 30 11.12 15.59 -6.60
N ALA A 31 12.20 15.11 -7.20
CA ALA A 31 12.17 13.95 -8.08
C ALA A 31 11.85 12.69 -7.27
N ILE A 32 11.16 11.75 -7.89
CA ILE A 32 10.85 10.42 -7.35
C ILE A 32 11.38 9.42 -8.36
N VAL A 33 12.47 8.75 -8.00
CA VAL A 33 13.00 7.61 -8.75
C VAL A 33 13.22 6.49 -7.75
N GLN A 34 12.54 5.36 -7.93
CA GLN A 34 12.74 4.18 -7.10
C GLN A 34 12.71 2.97 -7.99
N VAL A 35 13.76 2.17 -7.95
CA VAL A 35 13.88 0.96 -8.75
C VAL A 35 14.10 -0.22 -7.82
N PHE A 36 13.29 -1.24 -8.01
CA PHE A 36 13.34 -2.52 -7.33
C PHE A 36 13.71 -3.58 -8.34
N SER A 37 14.81 -4.25 -8.09
CA SER A 37 15.28 -5.34 -8.94
C SER A 37 15.83 -6.47 -8.06
N ASN A 38 15.92 -7.65 -8.63
CA ASN A 38 16.47 -8.78 -7.91
C ASN A 38 17.23 -9.72 -8.85
N PHE A 39 18.09 -10.53 -8.27
CA PHE A 39 18.49 -11.83 -8.79
C PHE A 39 17.87 -12.88 -7.88
N HIS A 40 17.28 -13.91 -8.45
CA HIS A 40 16.69 -15.02 -7.70
C HIS A 40 17.13 -16.36 -8.25
N SER A 41 17.10 -17.36 -7.37
CA SER A 41 17.31 -18.76 -7.72
C SER A 41 16.52 -19.62 -6.74
N GLY A 42 15.78 -20.57 -7.27
CA GLY A 42 15.10 -21.57 -6.46
C GLY A 42 16.05 -22.63 -5.91
N PHE A 43 15.56 -23.46 -4.97
CA PHE A 43 16.25 -24.58 -4.36
C PHE A 43 15.34 -25.81 -4.32
N GLY A 44 15.88 -27.03 -4.46
CA GLY A 44 15.10 -28.25 -4.34
C GLY A 44 14.61 -28.82 -5.66
N HIS A 45 13.53 -29.56 -5.64
CA HIS A 45 13.07 -30.38 -6.75
C HIS A 45 12.43 -29.58 -7.91
N ASP A 46 11.83 -28.40 -7.62
CA ASP A 46 11.08 -27.59 -8.60
C ASP A 46 11.86 -26.35 -9.04
N ASN A 47 13.13 -26.50 -9.34
CA ASN A 47 14.12 -25.46 -9.17
C ASN A 47 14.66 -24.81 -10.44
N ASP A 48 13.87 -24.73 -11.50
CA ASP A 48 14.29 -24.10 -12.76
C ASP A 48 14.09 -22.57 -12.76
N ASN A 49 13.52 -22.00 -11.68
CA ASN A 49 13.27 -20.59 -11.61
C ASN A 49 14.53 -19.82 -11.15
N ARG A 50 15.27 -19.27 -12.12
CA ARG A 50 16.47 -18.47 -11.89
C ARG A 50 16.56 -17.32 -12.89
N GLY A 51 16.81 -16.12 -12.39
CA GLY A 51 16.98 -14.99 -13.29
C GLY A 51 17.20 -13.65 -12.61
N PHE A 52 17.41 -12.64 -13.44
CA PHE A 52 17.35 -11.24 -13.05
C PHE A 52 15.96 -10.69 -13.34
N GLU A 53 15.43 -9.91 -12.43
CA GLU A 53 14.13 -9.30 -12.58
C GLU A 53 14.14 -7.83 -12.19
N LEU A 54 13.42 -7.02 -12.97
CA LEU A 54 13.01 -5.68 -12.60
C LEU A 54 11.60 -5.75 -12.04
N ASP A 55 11.51 -5.84 -10.72
CA ASP A 55 10.21 -5.96 -10.03
C ASP A 55 9.33 -4.74 -10.28
N ARG A 56 9.96 -3.54 -10.20
CA ARG A 56 9.23 -2.29 -10.29
C ARG A 56 10.13 -1.08 -10.46
N SER A 57 9.62 -0.09 -11.16
CA SER A 57 10.25 1.23 -11.25
C SER A 57 9.19 2.33 -11.05
N TYR A 58 9.38 3.18 -10.03
CA TYR A 58 8.59 4.40 -9.83
C TYR A 58 9.37 5.58 -10.39
N LEU A 59 8.74 6.32 -11.30
CA LEU A 59 9.29 7.52 -11.92
C LEU A 59 8.27 8.66 -11.78
N GLY A 60 8.70 9.77 -11.21
CA GLY A 60 7.77 10.87 -11.02
C GLY A 60 8.37 12.07 -10.29
N TYR A 61 7.49 12.92 -9.83
CA TYR A 61 7.84 14.13 -9.08
C TYR A 61 6.76 14.49 -8.07
N GLN A 62 7.17 15.25 -7.09
CA GLN A 62 6.30 15.96 -6.16
C GLN A 62 6.66 17.43 -6.20
N TYR A 63 5.63 18.27 -6.31
CA TYR A 63 5.75 19.70 -6.42
C TYR A 63 5.03 20.35 -5.24
N ASP A 64 5.75 21.09 -4.42
CA ASP A 64 5.19 21.87 -3.33
C ASP A 64 4.91 23.30 -3.85
N LEU A 65 3.63 23.65 -3.90
CA LEU A 65 3.14 24.93 -4.39
C LEU A 65 3.05 26.00 -3.28
N GLY A 66 3.42 25.63 -2.05
CA GLY A 66 3.24 26.49 -0.87
C GLY A 66 1.81 26.46 -0.32
N LYS A 67 1.59 27.10 0.83
CA LYS A 67 0.30 27.17 1.54
C LYS A 67 -0.37 25.79 1.78
N GLY A 68 0.45 24.74 1.91
CA GLY A 68 -0.03 23.36 2.12
C GLY A 68 -0.52 22.66 0.86
N LEU A 69 -0.39 23.28 -0.32
CA LEU A 69 -0.81 22.70 -1.58
C LEU A 69 0.36 21.96 -2.25
N GLN A 70 0.17 20.69 -2.60
CA GLN A 70 1.13 19.85 -3.29
C GLN A 70 0.51 19.11 -4.46
N ILE A 71 1.29 18.89 -5.52
CA ILE A 71 0.95 18.02 -6.64
C ILE A 71 1.96 16.88 -6.69
N LYS A 72 1.49 15.67 -6.95
CA LYS A 72 2.33 14.47 -7.08
C LYS A 72 1.93 13.69 -8.33
N GLY A 73 2.90 13.46 -9.21
CA GLY A 73 2.75 12.55 -10.37
C GLY A 73 3.75 11.42 -10.26
N VAL A 74 3.29 10.16 -10.34
CA VAL A 74 4.15 8.97 -10.30
C VAL A 74 3.64 7.93 -11.29
N MET A 75 4.51 7.48 -12.17
CA MET A 75 4.32 6.28 -12.99
C MET A 75 4.91 5.08 -12.26
N ASP A 76 4.23 3.95 -12.38
CA ASP A 76 4.64 2.64 -11.89
C ASP A 76 4.87 1.73 -13.10
N VAL A 77 6.12 1.42 -13.39
CA VAL A 77 6.51 0.51 -14.47
C VAL A 77 6.84 -0.85 -13.88
N GLY A 78 6.13 -1.87 -14.31
CA GLY A 78 6.31 -3.23 -13.82
C GLY A 78 5.61 -4.26 -14.72
N GLN A 79 5.67 -5.51 -14.33
CA GLN A 79 4.87 -6.56 -14.94
C GLN A 79 3.39 -6.39 -14.56
N SER A 80 2.52 -6.88 -15.42
CA SER A 80 1.08 -6.92 -15.18
C SER A 80 0.51 -8.27 -15.56
N ASP A 81 -0.25 -8.82 -14.64
CA ASP A 81 -1.02 -10.06 -14.84
C ASP A 81 -2.18 -9.88 -15.85
N ASP A 82 -2.52 -8.61 -16.16
CA ASP A 82 -3.63 -8.27 -17.08
C ASP A 82 -3.21 -8.23 -18.55
N VAL A 83 -1.92 -8.38 -18.85
CA VAL A 83 -1.34 -8.33 -20.20
C VAL A 83 -0.33 -9.46 -20.34
N ASN A 84 -0.12 -9.91 -21.57
CA ASN A 84 0.84 -10.95 -21.92
C ASN A 84 2.16 -10.81 -21.13
N ASP A 85 2.65 -11.86 -20.52
CA ASP A 85 3.79 -11.97 -19.60
C ASP A 85 5.12 -11.38 -20.12
N TYR A 86 5.21 -11.08 -21.40
CA TYR A 86 6.42 -10.56 -22.06
C TYR A 86 6.56 -9.03 -22.06
N HIS A 87 5.61 -8.30 -21.48
CA HIS A 87 5.60 -6.84 -21.56
C HIS A 87 5.64 -6.19 -20.17
N ARG A 88 6.42 -5.12 -20.05
CA ARG A 88 6.32 -4.18 -18.94
C ARG A 88 5.37 -3.06 -19.31
N ILE A 89 4.51 -2.70 -18.36
CA ILE A 89 3.48 -1.68 -18.55
C ILE A 89 3.73 -0.55 -17.58
N ALA A 90 3.50 0.67 -18.05
CA ALA A 90 3.51 1.87 -17.23
C ALA A 90 2.08 2.22 -16.81
N TYR A 91 1.82 2.28 -15.52
CA TYR A 91 0.57 2.74 -14.93
C TYR A 91 0.74 4.10 -14.28
N ILE A 92 -0.28 4.93 -14.30
CA ILE A 92 -0.34 6.14 -13.48
C ILE A 92 -0.69 5.71 -12.04
N LYS A 93 0.31 5.65 -11.18
CA LYS A 93 0.10 5.29 -9.77
C LYS A 93 -0.41 6.46 -8.95
N ASN A 94 0.13 7.65 -9.19
CA ASN A 94 -0.38 8.88 -8.59
C ASN A 94 -0.49 9.97 -9.64
N ALA A 95 -1.63 10.65 -9.68
CA ALA A 95 -1.88 11.93 -10.28
C ALA A 95 -2.75 12.69 -9.25
N GLN A 96 -2.10 13.18 -8.20
CA GLN A 96 -2.71 13.56 -6.94
C GLN A 96 -2.46 15.03 -6.65
N ILE A 97 -3.51 15.72 -6.21
CA ILE A 97 -3.43 16.99 -5.51
C ILE A 97 -3.65 16.76 -4.02
N THR A 98 -2.83 17.38 -3.19
CA THR A 98 -2.95 17.35 -1.71
C THR A 98 -3.08 18.77 -1.20
N TRP A 99 -4.05 18.99 -0.34
CA TRP A 99 -4.17 20.23 0.44
C TRP A 99 -4.11 19.91 1.93
N LYS A 100 -3.14 20.56 2.61
CA LYS A 100 -2.91 20.42 4.05
C LYS A 100 -3.09 21.75 4.74
N THR A 101 -3.95 21.80 5.75
CA THR A 101 -4.18 22.99 6.58
C THR A 101 -4.32 22.59 8.05
N GLY A 102 -3.44 23.08 8.91
CA GLY A 102 -3.39 22.65 10.30
C GLY A 102 -3.28 21.13 10.44
N ASN A 103 -4.23 20.54 11.13
CA ASN A 103 -4.34 19.10 11.38
C ASN A 103 -5.12 18.33 10.29
N PHE A 104 -5.66 19.03 9.30
CA PHE A 104 -6.48 18.45 8.23
C PHE A 104 -5.66 18.26 6.95
N THR A 105 -5.87 17.14 6.27
CA THR A 105 -5.30 16.86 4.94
C THR A 105 -6.39 16.32 4.04
N LEU A 106 -6.49 16.86 2.83
CA LEU A 106 -7.38 16.41 1.76
C LEU A 106 -6.55 16.02 0.54
N ASN A 107 -6.85 14.86 -0.05
CA ASN A 107 -6.24 14.43 -1.30
C ASN A 107 -7.33 14.18 -2.34
N GLY A 108 -7.02 14.47 -3.61
CA GLY A 108 -7.90 14.20 -4.74
C GLY A 108 -7.12 13.75 -5.97
N GLY A 109 -7.79 13.00 -6.86
CA GLY A 109 -7.21 12.43 -8.08
C GLY A 109 -6.85 10.95 -7.93
N MET A 110 -5.82 10.47 -8.65
CA MET A 110 -5.27 9.13 -8.46
C MET A 110 -4.40 9.15 -7.20
N ILE A 111 -5.00 8.81 -6.08
CA ILE A 111 -4.41 8.96 -4.73
C ILE A 111 -3.86 7.64 -4.20
N SER A 112 -2.93 7.72 -3.26
CA SER A 112 -2.56 6.56 -2.44
C SER A 112 -3.72 6.21 -1.50
N THR A 113 -4.08 4.93 -1.40
CA THR A 113 -5.12 4.47 -0.48
C THR A 113 -4.63 4.56 0.98
N ILE A 114 -5.58 4.60 1.92
CA ILE A 114 -5.28 4.79 3.34
C ILE A 114 -5.16 3.46 4.11
N GLN A 115 -5.62 2.35 3.54
CA GLN A 115 -5.83 1.08 4.23
C GLN A 115 -4.56 0.56 4.93
N PHE A 116 -3.46 0.41 4.19
CA PHE A 116 -2.22 -0.21 4.71
C PHE A 116 -0.94 0.64 4.54
N ASN A 117 -1.06 1.91 4.21
CA ASN A 117 0.10 2.80 4.07
C ASN A 117 0.98 2.87 5.32
N MET A 118 0.37 2.76 6.51
CA MET A 118 1.09 2.75 7.77
C MET A 118 1.86 1.44 7.95
N GLN A 119 1.20 0.31 7.72
CA GLN A 119 1.79 -1.03 7.82
C GLN A 119 2.96 -1.18 6.84
N GLU A 120 2.81 -0.68 5.61
CA GLU A 120 3.88 -0.69 4.61
C GLU A 120 5.10 0.12 5.06
N LYS A 121 4.88 1.29 5.67
CA LYS A 121 5.98 2.09 6.26
C LYS A 121 6.62 1.41 7.47
N PHE A 122 5.82 0.69 8.23
CA PHE A 122 6.30 -0.04 9.40
C PHE A 122 7.12 -1.26 9.00
N TRP A 123 6.68 -2.02 7.99
CA TRP A 123 7.45 -3.09 7.35
C TRP A 123 8.77 -2.56 6.78
N GLY A 124 8.75 -1.51 5.96
CA GLY A 124 9.94 -0.80 5.47
C GLY A 124 10.74 -1.47 4.35
N TYR A 125 10.41 -2.70 3.97
CA TYR A 125 11.14 -3.51 2.96
C TYR A 125 10.28 -3.82 1.73
N ARG A 126 9.49 -2.83 1.26
CA ARG A 126 8.64 -3.00 0.09
C ARG A 126 9.38 -3.48 -1.16
N TYR A 127 10.66 -3.09 -1.32
CA TYR A 127 11.49 -3.53 -2.45
C TYR A 127 11.90 -5.00 -2.36
N VAL A 128 11.84 -5.60 -1.16
CA VAL A 128 11.96 -7.04 -0.96
C VAL A 128 10.61 -7.67 -1.26
N MET A 129 9.55 -7.29 -0.56
CA MET A 129 8.21 -7.82 -0.77
C MET A 129 7.15 -6.79 -0.41
N LYS A 130 6.07 -6.74 -1.19
CA LYS A 130 4.88 -5.93 -0.92
C LYS A 130 4.29 -6.28 0.45
N MET A 131 3.49 -5.37 1.02
CA MET A 131 2.72 -5.65 2.23
C MET A 131 1.75 -6.82 2.02
N SER A 132 1.45 -7.62 3.06
CA SER A 132 0.57 -8.78 2.99
C SER A 132 -0.80 -8.43 2.40
N GLN A 133 -1.36 -7.28 2.77
CA GLN A 133 -2.63 -6.81 2.23
C GLN A 133 -2.61 -6.57 0.69
N ASP A 134 -1.46 -6.15 0.13
CA ASP A 134 -1.28 -6.01 -1.32
C ASP A 134 -1.00 -7.37 -1.99
N VAL A 135 -0.29 -8.28 -1.32
CA VAL A 135 0.02 -9.64 -1.82
C VAL A 135 -1.26 -10.47 -1.94
N TYR A 136 -2.08 -10.47 -0.89
CA TYR A 136 -3.28 -11.31 -0.78
C TYR A 136 -4.57 -10.60 -1.18
N LYS A 137 -4.47 -9.43 -1.84
CA LYS A 137 -5.60 -8.72 -2.47
C LYS A 137 -6.66 -8.21 -1.49
N PHE A 138 -6.29 -7.89 -0.25
CA PHE A 138 -7.18 -7.21 0.69
C PHE A 138 -7.45 -5.75 0.32
N GLY A 139 -6.62 -5.15 -0.54
CA GLY A 139 -6.81 -3.80 -1.02
C GLY A 139 -5.78 -3.38 -2.08
N SER A 140 -5.99 -2.23 -2.69
CA SER A 140 -5.09 -1.60 -3.64
C SER A 140 -4.28 -0.49 -2.97
N SER A 141 -3.03 -0.27 -3.42
CA SER A 141 -2.14 0.78 -2.88
C SER A 141 -2.41 2.18 -3.43
N ALA A 142 -3.22 2.32 -4.49
CA ALA A 142 -3.68 3.60 -5.05
C ALA A 142 -4.98 3.39 -5.83
N ASP A 143 -5.80 4.45 -5.91
CA ASP A 143 -7.06 4.44 -6.65
C ASP A 143 -7.52 5.87 -6.96
N LEU A 144 -8.48 6.03 -7.87
CA LEU A 144 -9.03 7.32 -8.29
C LEU A 144 -10.16 7.75 -7.35
N GLY A 145 -10.04 8.93 -6.72
CA GLY A 145 -11.06 9.50 -5.87
C GLY A 145 -10.54 10.54 -4.87
N LEU A 146 -11.05 10.50 -3.66
CA LEU A 146 -10.79 11.47 -2.59
C LEU A 146 -10.44 10.77 -1.29
N SER A 147 -9.54 11.34 -0.50
CA SER A 147 -9.34 10.95 0.90
C SER A 147 -9.14 12.17 1.78
N ALA A 148 -9.63 12.08 3.00
CA ALA A 148 -9.46 13.10 4.02
C ALA A 148 -8.87 12.49 5.28
N SER A 149 -8.10 13.25 6.02
CA SER A 149 -7.57 12.83 7.32
C SER A 149 -7.46 13.98 8.29
N TYR A 150 -7.61 13.67 9.57
CA TYR A 150 -7.55 14.63 10.65
C TYR A 150 -6.76 14.10 11.84
N LYS A 151 -5.78 14.87 12.30
CA LYS A 151 -5.04 14.62 13.54
C LYS A 151 -5.74 15.35 14.69
N PHE A 152 -6.47 14.61 15.51
CA PHE A 152 -7.20 15.19 16.66
C PHE A 152 -6.24 15.70 17.74
N ASN A 153 -5.20 14.88 18.01
CA ASN A 153 -4.14 15.18 18.96
C ASN A 153 -2.93 14.28 18.64
N ASP A 154 -1.94 14.20 19.54
CA ASP A 154 -0.71 13.43 19.27
C ASP A 154 -0.90 11.92 19.29
N TRP A 155 -1.96 11.43 19.92
CA TRP A 155 -2.25 9.99 20.04
C TRP A 155 -3.45 9.50 19.19
N LEU A 156 -4.24 10.39 18.60
CA LEU A 156 -5.43 10.01 17.80
C LEU A 156 -5.41 10.68 16.42
N TYR A 157 -5.50 9.85 15.40
CA TYR A 157 -5.62 10.23 14.00
C TYR A 157 -6.75 9.42 13.35
N ALA A 158 -7.57 10.03 12.51
CA ALA A 158 -8.58 9.36 11.72
C ALA A 158 -8.48 9.75 10.25
N ASP A 159 -8.91 8.84 9.39
CA ASP A 159 -8.92 9.03 7.94
C ASP A 159 -10.16 8.40 7.29
N ALA A 160 -10.56 8.95 6.15
CA ALA A 160 -11.65 8.47 5.32
C ALA A 160 -11.26 8.52 3.84
N ILE A 161 -11.82 7.63 3.04
CA ILE A 161 -11.57 7.56 1.60
C ILE A 161 -12.85 7.21 0.85
N ILE A 162 -13.01 7.80 -0.33
CA ILE A 162 -14.03 7.43 -1.33
C ILE A 162 -13.32 7.35 -2.67
N VAL A 163 -13.31 6.18 -3.29
CA VAL A 163 -12.62 5.89 -4.56
C VAL A 163 -13.43 4.93 -5.42
N ASN A 164 -12.99 4.71 -6.66
CA ASN A 164 -13.69 3.80 -7.57
C ASN A 164 -13.70 2.34 -7.08
N GLY A 165 -12.61 1.84 -6.48
CA GLY A 165 -12.56 0.49 -5.90
C GLY A 165 -11.80 -0.55 -6.73
N GLU A 166 -11.52 -0.30 -8.03
CA GLU A 166 -10.78 -1.23 -8.89
C GLU A 166 -9.27 -1.15 -8.74
N GLY A 167 -8.76 -0.07 -8.13
CA GLY A 167 -7.33 0.23 -8.02
C GLY A 167 -6.75 0.88 -9.27
N TYR A 168 -5.57 1.51 -9.13
CA TYR A 168 -4.94 2.35 -10.16
C TYR A 168 -4.56 1.65 -11.48
N LYS A 169 -4.55 0.31 -11.51
CA LYS A 169 -4.24 -0.48 -12.71
C LYS A 169 -5.43 -0.71 -13.62
N LYS A 170 -6.63 -0.42 -13.17
CA LYS A 170 -7.88 -0.67 -13.88
C LYS A 170 -8.69 0.61 -14.00
N VAL A 171 -9.48 0.70 -15.06
CA VAL A 171 -10.51 1.74 -15.19
C VAL A 171 -11.78 1.27 -14.50
N GLN A 172 -12.58 2.20 -14.02
CA GLN A 172 -13.88 1.89 -13.43
C GLN A 172 -14.77 1.15 -14.44
N LYS A 173 -15.34 0.04 -14.01
CA LYS A 173 -16.24 -0.80 -14.83
C LYS A 173 -17.67 -0.82 -14.32
N SER A 174 -17.87 -0.47 -13.04
CA SER A 174 -19.20 -0.43 -12.41
C SER A 174 -19.47 0.97 -11.86
N ASP A 175 -20.74 1.28 -11.54
CA ASP A 175 -21.13 2.53 -10.92
C ASP A 175 -20.99 2.50 -9.37
N GLY A 176 -20.52 1.39 -8.79
CA GLY A 176 -20.23 1.26 -7.38
C GLY A 176 -19.00 2.07 -6.98
N LEU A 177 -18.96 2.52 -5.72
CA LEU A 177 -17.82 3.20 -5.12
C LEU A 177 -17.31 2.42 -3.91
N MET A 178 -16.03 2.59 -3.63
CA MET A 178 -15.41 2.06 -2.41
C MET A 178 -15.30 3.17 -1.37
N TYR A 179 -15.81 2.91 -0.18
CA TYR A 179 -15.73 3.76 1.00
C TYR A 179 -14.82 3.11 2.03
N GLY A 180 -14.04 3.91 2.73
CA GLY A 180 -13.20 3.40 3.81
C GLY A 180 -13.05 4.39 4.93
N LEU A 181 -12.98 3.87 6.16
CA LEU A 181 -12.73 4.63 7.38
C LEU A 181 -11.59 3.98 8.16
N GLY A 182 -10.68 4.79 8.65
CA GLY A 182 -9.55 4.33 9.45
C GLY A 182 -9.36 5.16 10.71
N ALA A 183 -8.92 4.51 11.77
CA ALA A 183 -8.49 5.18 13.00
C ALA A 183 -7.13 4.62 13.44
N THR A 184 -6.27 5.51 13.91
CA THR A 184 -4.95 5.17 14.43
C THR A 184 -4.79 5.76 15.82
N LEU A 185 -4.36 4.92 16.74
CA LEU A 185 -4.05 5.28 18.12
C LEU A 185 -2.56 5.06 18.39
N THR A 186 -1.90 6.06 18.96
CA THR A 186 -0.49 6.01 19.36
C THR A 186 -0.40 6.42 20.84
N PRO A 187 -0.85 5.54 21.76
CA PRO A 187 -0.93 5.88 23.18
C PRO A 187 0.42 6.08 23.85
N ALA A 188 1.48 5.61 23.23
CA ALA A 188 2.87 5.83 23.59
C ALA A 188 3.72 5.91 22.32
N ASP A 189 4.87 6.60 22.36
CA ASP A 189 5.75 6.79 21.19
C ASP A 189 6.18 5.48 20.52
N ALA A 190 6.26 4.42 21.31
CA ALA A 190 6.65 3.10 20.82
C ALA A 190 5.48 2.25 20.32
N LEU A 191 4.22 2.59 20.62
CA LEU A 191 3.07 1.70 20.43
C LEU A 191 2.04 2.33 19.49
N THR A 192 1.65 1.61 18.44
CA THR A 192 0.67 2.05 17.46
C THR A 192 -0.38 0.97 17.25
N PHE A 193 -1.64 1.37 17.23
CA PHE A 193 -2.79 0.55 16.83
C PHE A 193 -3.47 1.20 15.64
N ARG A 194 -3.96 0.40 14.70
CA ARG A 194 -4.80 0.88 13.62
C ARG A 194 -5.95 -0.10 13.37
N VAL A 195 -7.11 0.46 13.10
CA VAL A 195 -8.25 -0.24 12.54
C VAL A 195 -8.70 0.48 11.28
N TYR A 196 -9.09 -0.28 10.27
CA TYR A 196 -9.66 0.20 9.02
C TYR A 196 -10.82 -0.69 8.62
N TYR A 197 -11.90 -0.09 8.16
CA TYR A 197 -13.03 -0.78 7.56
C TYR A 197 -13.32 -0.19 6.18
N GLY A 198 -13.50 -1.04 5.20
CA GLY A 198 -13.81 -0.71 3.81
C GLY A 198 -15.07 -1.41 3.32
N LEU A 199 -15.83 -0.71 2.50
CA LEU A 199 -17.01 -1.22 1.78
C LEU A 199 -16.86 -0.86 0.30
N ASN A 200 -16.82 -1.86 -0.57
CA ASN A 200 -16.82 -1.69 -2.01
C ASN A 200 -18.19 -2.12 -2.56
N GLU A 201 -18.97 -1.15 -2.98
CA GLU A 201 -20.33 -1.35 -3.46
C GLU A 201 -20.34 -2.10 -4.80
N THR A 202 -21.40 -2.90 -4.99
CA THR A 202 -21.73 -3.44 -6.31
C THR A 202 -23.12 -2.98 -6.74
N THR A 203 -23.25 -2.58 -8.00
CA THR A 203 -24.54 -2.26 -8.61
C THR A 203 -25.13 -3.43 -9.39
N GLU A 204 -24.41 -4.56 -9.45
CA GLU A 204 -24.87 -5.74 -10.18
C GLU A 204 -25.94 -6.50 -9.39
N PRO A 205 -27.06 -6.87 -10.04
CA PRO A 205 -28.11 -7.67 -9.41
C PRO A 205 -27.54 -9.02 -8.92
N ASN A 206 -28.00 -9.47 -7.75
CA ASN A 206 -27.62 -10.76 -7.14
C ASN A 206 -26.14 -10.87 -6.69
N LYS A 207 -25.39 -9.78 -6.71
CA LYS A 207 -24.06 -9.71 -6.11
C LYS A 207 -24.10 -9.02 -4.75
N LYS A 208 -23.05 -9.22 -3.96
CA LYS A 208 -22.89 -8.63 -2.63
C LYS A 208 -21.75 -7.63 -2.60
N ASP A 209 -21.90 -6.58 -1.82
CA ASP A 209 -20.82 -5.63 -1.55
C ASP A 209 -19.65 -6.37 -0.88
N VAL A 210 -18.43 -6.06 -1.34
CA VAL A 210 -17.22 -6.56 -0.71
C VAL A 210 -16.92 -5.70 0.51
N GLN A 211 -16.69 -6.34 1.64
CA GLN A 211 -16.33 -5.67 2.89
C GLN A 211 -14.93 -6.09 3.31
N ASN A 212 -14.21 -5.19 3.94
CA ASN A 212 -12.85 -5.44 4.41
C ASN A 212 -12.65 -4.84 5.81
N LEU A 213 -12.09 -5.63 6.71
CA LEU A 213 -11.58 -5.18 8.01
C LEU A 213 -10.08 -5.41 8.04
N ALA A 214 -9.31 -4.38 8.35
CA ALA A 214 -7.87 -4.48 8.58
C ALA A 214 -7.53 -3.94 9.97
N THR A 215 -6.80 -4.72 10.75
CA THR A 215 -6.31 -4.34 12.07
C THR A 215 -4.80 -4.46 12.13
N PHE A 216 -4.16 -3.62 12.92
CA PHE A 216 -2.72 -3.57 13.06
C PHE A 216 -2.32 -3.17 14.48
N ILE A 217 -1.28 -3.80 14.98
CA ILE A 217 -0.52 -3.39 16.16
C ILE A 217 0.96 -3.32 15.80
N GLY A 218 1.63 -2.24 16.20
CA GLY A 218 3.05 -2.03 15.97
C GLY A 218 3.76 -1.57 17.23
N LEU A 219 4.89 -2.20 17.52
CA LEU A 219 5.85 -1.79 18.55
C LEU A 219 7.13 -1.34 17.86
N LYS A 220 7.61 -0.12 18.15
CA LYS A 220 8.82 0.44 17.56
C LYS A 220 9.75 0.98 18.65
N LEU A 221 10.85 0.29 18.86
CA LEU A 221 11.94 0.68 19.76
C LEU A 221 13.14 1.16 18.93
N ASP A 222 14.19 1.63 19.59
CA ASP A 222 15.38 2.18 18.91
C ASP A 222 16.02 1.22 17.92
N ARG A 223 16.18 -0.06 18.30
CA ARG A 223 16.83 -1.09 17.49
C ARG A 223 15.91 -2.19 16.99
N PHE A 224 14.68 -2.22 17.46
CA PHE A 224 13.74 -3.31 17.22
C PHE A 224 12.37 -2.75 16.83
N SER A 225 11.73 -3.36 15.87
CA SER A 225 10.31 -3.13 15.61
C SER A 225 9.58 -4.44 15.35
N LEU A 226 8.36 -4.51 15.81
CA LEU A 226 7.46 -5.65 15.64
C LEU A 226 6.11 -5.13 15.17
N GLY A 227 5.61 -5.64 14.05
CA GLY A 227 4.27 -5.39 13.54
C GLY A 227 3.49 -6.68 13.44
N ALA A 228 2.21 -6.63 13.78
CA ALA A 228 1.27 -7.71 13.52
C ALA A 228 -0.04 -7.15 12.98
N GLU A 229 -0.65 -7.84 12.04
CA GLU A 229 -1.91 -7.45 11.45
C GLU A 229 -2.81 -8.65 11.19
N TYR A 230 -4.12 -8.43 11.31
CA TYR A 230 -5.15 -9.36 10.90
C TYR A 230 -6.10 -8.63 9.96
N ASN A 231 -6.44 -9.30 8.87
CA ASN A 231 -7.29 -8.79 7.82
C ASN A 231 -8.41 -9.79 7.53
N LYS A 232 -9.64 -9.32 7.34
CA LYS A 232 -10.80 -10.13 6.96
C LYS A 232 -11.47 -9.48 5.77
N MET A 233 -11.79 -10.28 4.75
CA MET A 233 -12.60 -9.86 3.61
C MET A 233 -13.85 -10.71 3.54
N TRP A 234 -14.98 -10.08 3.31
CA TRP A 234 -16.27 -10.71 3.11
C TRP A 234 -16.75 -10.51 1.68
N ASN A 235 -17.42 -11.51 1.14
CA ASN A 235 -18.00 -11.52 -0.20
C ASN A 235 -16.97 -11.23 -1.31
N TYR A 236 -15.80 -11.86 -1.25
CA TYR A 236 -14.74 -11.67 -2.23
C TYR A 236 -15.27 -11.85 -3.66
N LYS A 237 -14.83 -10.99 -4.58
CA LYS A 237 -15.33 -10.91 -5.96
C LYS A 237 -16.86 -10.74 -6.05
N ASN A 238 -17.49 -10.16 -5.03
CA ASN A 238 -18.94 -9.94 -4.94
C ASN A 238 -19.76 -11.23 -4.85
N VAL A 239 -19.14 -12.35 -4.43
CA VAL A 239 -19.81 -13.64 -4.20
C VAL A 239 -20.21 -13.77 -2.74
N SER A 240 -21.49 -13.99 -2.48
CA SER A 240 -22.02 -14.13 -1.11
C SER A 240 -21.38 -15.30 -0.39
N GLY A 241 -20.73 -15.04 0.75
CA GLY A 241 -20.10 -16.06 1.59
C GLY A 241 -18.74 -16.54 1.09
N ASP A 242 -18.20 -15.98 0.01
CA ASP A 242 -16.81 -16.18 -0.38
C ASP A 242 -15.94 -15.25 0.48
N ASP A 243 -15.62 -15.71 1.68
CA ASP A 243 -14.92 -14.95 2.71
C ASP A 243 -13.51 -15.51 2.88
N TYR A 244 -12.56 -14.65 3.15
CA TYR A 244 -11.22 -15.07 3.55
C TYR A 244 -10.59 -14.11 4.56
N ASP A 245 -9.57 -14.58 5.22
CA ASP A 245 -8.81 -13.81 6.17
C ASP A 245 -7.31 -14.07 6.01
N GLY A 246 -6.51 -13.20 6.63
CA GLY A 246 -5.07 -13.31 6.61
C GLY A 246 -4.45 -12.66 7.83
N PHE A 247 -3.34 -13.22 8.22
CA PHE A 247 -2.51 -12.75 9.31
C PHE A 247 -1.09 -12.48 8.81
N SER A 248 -0.45 -11.45 9.34
CA SER A 248 0.97 -11.19 9.09
C SER A 248 1.65 -10.75 10.36
N ILE A 249 2.84 -11.27 10.62
CA ILE A 249 3.73 -10.80 11.68
C ILE A 249 5.10 -10.55 11.08
N TYR A 250 5.69 -9.40 11.43
CA TYR A 250 6.99 -9.02 10.90
C TYR A 250 7.79 -8.22 11.91
N THR A 251 9.10 -8.42 11.85
CA THR A 251 10.04 -7.76 12.75
C THR A 251 11.27 -7.32 11.99
N ASN A 252 11.90 -6.26 12.49
CA ASN A 252 13.24 -5.88 12.08
C ASN A 252 14.10 -5.53 13.28
N PHE A 253 15.39 -5.81 13.17
CA PHE A 253 16.38 -5.53 14.16
C PHE A 253 17.58 -4.82 13.51
N LYS A 254 17.90 -3.62 13.98
CA LYS A 254 19.06 -2.85 13.52
C LYS A 254 20.33 -3.45 14.12
N LEU A 255 21.13 -4.10 13.30
CA LEU A 255 22.43 -4.65 13.69
C LEU A 255 23.42 -3.50 13.93
N ASP A 256 23.46 -2.55 12.98
CA ASP A 256 24.25 -1.32 13.08
C ASP A 256 23.59 -0.16 12.29
N LYS A 257 24.35 0.89 11.95
CA LYS A 257 23.87 2.03 11.15
C LYS A 257 23.61 1.68 9.68
N LYS A 258 24.20 0.59 9.18
CA LYS A 258 24.15 0.19 7.77
C LYS A 258 23.40 -1.10 7.54
N ALA A 259 23.23 -1.96 8.55
CA ALA A 259 22.67 -3.29 8.42
C ALA A 259 21.44 -3.49 9.31
N ASP A 260 20.40 -4.05 8.74
CA ASP A 260 19.16 -4.43 9.42
C ASP A 260 18.85 -5.90 9.11
N LEU A 261 18.52 -6.71 10.13
CA LEU A 261 17.94 -8.04 9.99
C LEU A 261 16.42 -7.91 9.98
N TYR A 262 15.71 -8.67 9.16
CA TYR A 262 14.25 -8.70 9.15
C TYR A 262 13.72 -10.13 8.95
N LEU A 263 12.54 -10.35 9.51
CA LEU A 263 11.74 -11.56 9.39
C LEU A 263 10.29 -11.17 9.15
N ARG A 264 9.59 -11.99 8.37
CA ARG A 264 8.14 -11.87 8.18
C ARG A 264 7.54 -13.24 7.93
N TYR A 265 6.37 -13.48 8.52
CA TYR A 265 5.52 -14.61 8.24
C TYR A 265 4.12 -14.09 7.91
N ASP A 266 3.57 -14.60 6.84
CA ASP A 266 2.21 -14.33 6.38
C ASP A 266 1.46 -15.65 6.30
N ASP A 267 0.17 -15.61 6.63
CA ASP A 267 -0.77 -16.70 6.43
C ASP A 267 -2.07 -16.15 5.86
N CYS A 268 -2.66 -16.82 4.89
CA CYS A 268 -3.88 -16.38 4.24
C CYS A 268 -4.74 -17.56 3.82
N SER A 269 -5.99 -17.57 4.24
CA SER A 269 -6.96 -18.61 3.87
C SER A 269 -7.36 -18.54 2.38
N LEU A 270 -7.11 -17.43 1.69
CA LEU A 270 -7.29 -17.35 0.24
C LEU A 270 -6.23 -18.19 -0.49
N GLY A 271 -6.65 -19.39 -0.96
CA GLY A 271 -5.76 -20.36 -1.62
C GLY A 271 -4.83 -21.05 -0.62
N GLU A 272 -5.18 -21.05 0.68
CA GLU A 272 -4.49 -21.79 1.75
C GLU A 272 -2.97 -21.62 1.63
N ARG A 273 -2.53 -20.37 1.75
CA ARG A 273 -1.16 -19.97 1.47
C ARG A 273 -0.46 -19.38 2.68
N SER A 274 0.75 -19.86 2.96
CA SER A 274 1.67 -19.28 3.93
C SER A 274 2.96 -18.86 3.24
N ASP A 275 3.52 -17.70 3.65
CA ASP A 275 4.79 -17.21 3.17
C ASP A 275 5.72 -16.85 4.35
N PHE A 276 6.99 -17.19 4.25
CA PHE A 276 8.02 -16.80 5.20
C PHE A 276 9.18 -16.12 4.48
N ILE A 277 9.68 -15.04 5.07
CA ILE A 277 10.81 -14.28 4.54
C ILE A 277 11.79 -13.98 5.67
N ALA A 278 13.06 -14.26 5.42
CA ALA A 278 14.17 -13.87 6.28
C ALA A 278 15.28 -13.21 5.45
N GLY A 279 15.83 -12.11 5.93
CA GLY A 279 16.89 -11.44 5.18
C GLY A 279 17.65 -10.38 5.97
N VAL A 280 18.75 -9.95 5.38
CA VAL A 280 19.56 -8.84 5.89
C VAL A 280 19.59 -7.75 4.83
N GLN A 281 19.32 -6.52 5.21
CA GLN A 281 19.49 -5.35 4.35
C GLN A 281 20.79 -4.65 4.68
N TRP A 282 21.59 -4.32 3.66
CA TRP A 282 22.71 -3.39 3.75
C TRP A 282 22.46 -2.10 2.99
N LYS A 283 22.71 -0.97 3.64
CA LYS A 283 22.69 0.37 3.05
C LYS A 283 24.09 0.69 2.50
N LEU A 284 24.25 0.65 1.19
CA LEU A 284 25.51 0.98 0.50
C LEU A 284 25.70 2.48 0.26
N GLY A 285 25.01 3.29 1.04
CA GLY A 285 24.98 4.75 0.96
C GLY A 285 23.55 5.27 1.09
N LYS A 286 23.33 6.50 0.65
CA LYS A 286 22.02 7.17 0.78
C LYS A 286 20.97 6.58 -0.17
N TYR A 287 21.38 6.11 -1.33
CA TYR A 287 20.48 5.83 -2.46
C TYR A 287 20.39 4.35 -2.83
N VAL A 288 21.27 3.50 -2.30
CA VAL A 288 21.35 2.08 -2.69
C VAL A 288 21.24 1.18 -1.47
N LYS A 289 20.42 0.14 -1.60
CA LYS A 289 20.28 -0.93 -0.61
C LYS A 289 20.36 -2.27 -1.33
N ILE A 290 21.00 -3.23 -0.70
CA ILE A 290 21.08 -4.63 -1.16
C ILE A 290 20.57 -5.51 -0.02
N SER A 291 19.84 -6.54 -0.37
CA SER A 291 19.27 -7.46 0.61
C SER A 291 19.28 -8.90 0.08
N PRO A 292 20.25 -9.72 0.47
CA PRO A 292 20.10 -11.15 0.39
C PRO A 292 18.98 -11.60 1.32
N ASN A 293 18.08 -12.43 0.79
CA ASN A 293 16.96 -12.95 1.55
C ASN A 293 16.57 -14.34 1.05
N PHE A 294 16.00 -15.09 1.96
CA PHE A 294 15.37 -16.38 1.72
C PHE A 294 13.85 -16.22 1.82
N ARG A 295 13.15 -16.92 0.92
CA ARG A 295 11.68 -16.98 0.93
C ARG A 295 11.24 -18.42 0.81
N TRP A 296 10.28 -18.76 1.65
CA TRP A 296 9.51 -19.99 1.55
C TRP A 296 8.04 -19.63 1.32
N SER A 297 7.41 -20.35 0.41
CA SER A 297 5.97 -20.26 0.17
C SER A 297 5.39 -21.66 0.19
N HIS A 298 4.31 -21.83 0.94
CA HIS A 298 3.48 -23.02 0.98
C HIS A 298 2.12 -22.70 0.40
N LYS A 299 1.57 -23.59 -0.40
CA LYS A 299 0.23 -23.44 -0.96
C LYS A 299 -0.42 -24.81 -1.08
N ASP A 300 -1.64 -24.93 -0.56
CA ASP A 300 -2.45 -26.12 -0.82
C ASP A 300 -2.98 -26.10 -2.27
N VAL A 301 -2.84 -27.24 -2.91
CA VAL A 301 -3.30 -27.48 -4.29
C VAL A 301 -4.13 -28.74 -4.34
N SER A 302 -4.97 -28.89 -5.38
CA SER A 302 -5.77 -30.09 -5.54
C SER A 302 -4.88 -31.34 -5.61
N GLY A 303 -5.01 -32.22 -4.59
CA GLY A 303 -4.25 -33.47 -4.47
C GLY A 303 -2.97 -33.39 -3.64
N GLY A 304 -2.70 -32.29 -2.93
CA GLY A 304 -1.54 -32.14 -2.06
C GLY A 304 -1.18 -30.69 -1.73
N HIS A 305 0.10 -30.44 -1.58
CA HIS A 305 0.63 -29.11 -1.34
C HIS A 305 1.82 -28.83 -2.27
N SER A 306 2.14 -27.55 -2.47
CA SER A 306 3.31 -27.08 -3.22
C SER A 306 4.14 -26.17 -2.33
N ASP A 307 5.39 -26.57 -2.09
CA ASP A 307 6.37 -25.76 -1.38
C ASP A 307 7.37 -25.17 -2.38
N SER A 308 7.67 -23.89 -2.20
CA SER A 308 8.69 -23.17 -2.97
C SER A 308 9.74 -22.59 -2.04
N TYR A 309 11.01 -22.84 -2.34
CA TYR A 309 12.16 -22.34 -1.60
C TYR A 309 13.03 -21.51 -2.53
N MET A 310 13.19 -20.22 -2.23
CA MET A 310 13.85 -19.27 -3.11
C MET A 310 14.88 -18.44 -2.36
N GLY A 311 16.05 -18.25 -2.96
CA GLY A 311 17.03 -17.25 -2.55
C GLY A 311 16.96 -16.01 -3.46
N TYR A 312 17.03 -14.85 -2.85
CA TYR A 312 17.02 -13.55 -3.56
C TYR A 312 18.19 -12.69 -3.15
N ILE A 313 18.68 -11.91 -4.09
CA ILE A 313 19.48 -10.71 -3.83
C ILE A 313 18.64 -9.54 -4.33
N SER A 314 17.84 -8.97 -3.44
CA SER A 314 16.98 -7.82 -3.78
C SER A 314 17.78 -6.53 -3.72
N CYS A 315 17.58 -5.66 -4.70
CA CYS A 315 18.26 -4.38 -4.83
C CYS A 315 17.24 -3.25 -4.90
N TYR A 316 17.55 -2.17 -4.20
CA TYR A 316 16.84 -0.88 -4.27
C TYR A 316 17.83 0.20 -4.64
N PHE A 317 17.44 1.06 -5.55
CA PHE A 317 18.04 2.38 -5.66
C PHE A 317 16.97 3.44 -5.89
N GLY A 318 17.20 4.63 -5.33
CA GLY A 318 16.21 5.71 -5.45
C GLY A 318 16.67 7.02 -4.82
N ILE A 319 15.99 8.10 -5.25
CA ILE A 319 16.17 9.49 -4.77
C ILE A 319 14.84 10.08 -4.30
#